data_fcd9e8d9e6689c1ed3f129d2e8de7b98
#
_entry.id   fcd9e8d9e6689c1ed3f129d2e8de7b98
#
_cell.length_a   1.000
_cell.length_b   1.000
_cell.length_c   1.000
_cell.angle_alpha   90.00
_cell.angle_beta   90.00
_cell.angle_gamma   90.00
#
_symmetry.space_group_name_H-M   'P 1'
#
loop_
_entity.id
_entity.type
_entity.pdbx_description
1 polymer ?
#
loop_
_entity_poly.entity_id
_entity_poly.type
_entity_poly.pdbx_seq_one_letter_code
_entity_poly.pdbx_strand_id
1 'polypeptide(L)'
;MSFHTRLDAAEGGVNDTLCRLLALDNVVIDEVEPIGRIGELGEEMELSLFADTVKGELNSPAVLYSGNKMVKRIYVVGGDGKDLIDRAISVGADTLLTGRASYNTSIDAEEMGINIIEAGHFYTENPVVAVLAKKIAAAFPGVEVKISETHADCMKYY
;
A
#
# COMPACT_ATOMS: atom_id res chain seq x y z
N MET A 1 -17.53 7.47 -13.42
CA MET A 1 -16.22 7.23 -14.05
C MET A 1 -15.46 6.31 -13.09
N SER A 2 -14.86 5.25 -13.59
CA SER A 2 -14.09 4.31 -12.76
C SER A 2 -12.60 4.44 -13.13
N PHE A 3 -11.76 4.60 -12.14
CA PHE A 3 -10.30 4.56 -12.27
C PHE A 3 -9.81 3.32 -11.52
N HIS A 4 -9.30 2.35 -12.23
CA HIS A 4 -8.73 1.13 -11.66
C HIS A 4 -7.19 1.26 -11.69
N THR A 5 -6.48 0.30 -12.18
CA THR A 5 -5.01 0.22 -12.26
C THR A 5 -4.32 1.52 -12.72
N ARG A 6 -5.01 2.37 -13.49
CA ARG A 6 -4.45 3.67 -13.90
C ARG A 6 -4.20 4.63 -12.74
N LEU A 7 -5.05 4.60 -11.72
CA LEU A 7 -4.86 5.43 -10.55
C LEU A 7 -3.81 4.84 -9.62
N ASP A 8 -3.68 3.52 -9.59
CA ASP A 8 -2.66 2.84 -8.79
C ASP A 8 -1.27 3.16 -9.33
N ALA A 9 -1.10 3.15 -10.66
CA ALA A 9 0.15 3.45 -11.34
C ALA A 9 0.48 4.95 -11.44
N ALA A 10 -0.53 5.83 -11.34
CA ALA A 10 -0.35 7.27 -11.57
C ALA A 10 0.58 7.91 -10.54
N GLU A 11 1.35 8.91 -10.99
CA GLU A 11 2.11 9.78 -10.09
C GLU A 11 1.16 10.54 -9.16
N GLY A 12 1.42 10.46 -7.86
CA GLY A 12 0.53 10.97 -6.81
C GLY A 12 -0.81 10.23 -6.74
N GLY A 13 -0.87 8.99 -7.22
CA GLY A 13 -1.99 8.06 -7.12
C GLY A 13 -1.98 7.25 -5.83
N VAL A 14 -2.57 6.03 -5.90
CA VAL A 14 -2.75 5.16 -4.73
C VAL A 14 -1.42 4.85 -4.05
N ASN A 15 -0.47 4.28 -4.80
CA ASN A 15 0.77 3.77 -4.22
C ASN A 15 1.74 4.86 -3.78
N ASP A 16 1.76 6.02 -4.46
CA ASP A 16 2.49 7.19 -3.98
C ASP A 16 1.87 7.76 -2.70
N THR A 17 0.55 7.67 -2.57
CA THR A 17 -0.16 8.10 -1.35
C THR A 17 0.19 7.20 -0.17
N LEU A 18 0.22 5.89 -0.38
CA LEU A 18 0.67 4.93 0.64
C LEU A 18 2.11 5.20 1.09
N CYS A 19 3.03 5.34 0.15
CA CYS A 19 4.43 5.64 0.47
C CYS A 19 4.56 6.92 1.30
N ARG A 20 3.78 7.95 0.98
CA ARG A 20 3.80 9.22 1.72
C ARG A 20 3.22 9.08 3.12
N LEU A 21 2.11 8.35 3.29
CA LEU A 21 1.51 8.11 4.61
C LEU A 21 2.46 7.34 5.53
N LEU A 22 3.20 6.40 4.97
CA LEU A 22 4.17 5.59 5.70
C LEU A 22 5.55 6.26 5.83
N ALA A 23 5.66 7.52 5.42
CA ALA A 23 6.90 8.32 5.46
C ALA A 23 8.11 7.60 4.84
N LEU A 24 7.90 6.89 3.72
CA LEU A 24 8.98 6.22 3.02
C LEU A 24 9.85 7.23 2.25
N ASP A 25 11.16 7.05 2.37
CA ASP A 25 12.17 7.79 1.64
C ASP A 25 12.54 7.10 0.32
N ASN A 26 13.23 7.82 -0.57
CA ASN A 26 13.79 7.30 -1.83
C ASN A 26 12.76 6.56 -2.69
N VAL A 27 11.53 7.01 -2.69
CA VAL A 27 10.42 6.37 -3.41
C VAL A 27 10.65 6.45 -4.91
N VAL A 28 10.65 5.28 -5.57
CA VAL A 28 10.74 5.17 -7.03
C VAL A 28 9.61 4.29 -7.57
N ILE A 29 9.21 4.59 -8.81
CA ILE A 29 8.26 3.76 -9.57
C ILE A 29 9.00 2.52 -10.04
N ASP A 30 8.37 1.36 -9.96
CA ASP A 30 8.89 0.16 -10.57
C ASP A 30 8.75 0.25 -12.10
N GLU A 31 9.87 0.22 -12.81
CA GLU A 31 9.90 0.37 -14.27
C GLU A 31 9.27 -0.83 -15.02
N VAL A 32 9.24 -2.01 -14.40
CA VAL A 32 8.69 -3.25 -15.00
C VAL A 32 7.21 -3.41 -14.66
N GLU A 33 6.86 -3.14 -13.40
CA GLU A 33 5.49 -3.19 -12.88
C GLU A 33 5.08 -1.79 -12.37
N PRO A 34 4.65 -0.88 -13.26
CA PRO A 34 4.45 0.54 -12.92
C PRO A 34 3.40 0.82 -11.83
N ILE A 35 2.64 -0.19 -11.42
CA ILE A 35 1.76 -0.07 -10.26
C ILE A 35 2.55 -0.10 -8.94
N GLY A 36 3.70 -0.78 -8.91
CA GLY A 36 4.55 -0.90 -7.74
C GLY A 36 5.31 0.39 -7.41
N ARG A 37 5.56 0.58 -6.12
CA ARG A 37 6.50 1.56 -5.60
C ARG A 37 7.52 0.86 -4.73
N ILE A 38 8.75 1.34 -4.81
CA ILE A 38 9.85 0.88 -3.96
C ILE A 38 10.24 2.06 -3.11
N GLY A 39 10.21 1.91 -1.80
CA GLY A 39 10.59 2.94 -0.86
C GLY A 39 11.37 2.37 0.32
N GLU A 40 11.95 3.24 1.14
CA GLU A 40 12.80 2.84 2.26
C GLU A 40 12.36 3.56 3.53
N LEU A 41 12.44 2.86 4.66
CA LEU A 41 12.39 3.52 5.97
C LEU A 41 13.69 4.29 6.22
N GLY A 42 13.63 5.40 6.93
CA GLY A 42 14.83 6.11 7.37
C GLY A 42 15.77 5.22 8.18
N GLU A 43 15.22 4.46 9.10
CA GLU A 43 15.89 3.43 9.88
C GLU A 43 15.16 2.11 9.78
N GLU A 44 15.88 0.99 9.86
CA GLU A 44 15.24 -0.34 9.89
C GLU A 44 14.46 -0.54 11.18
N MET A 45 13.35 -1.27 11.11
CA MET A 45 12.56 -1.60 12.30
C MET A 45 12.03 -3.03 12.28
N GLU A 46 11.61 -3.49 13.43
CA GLU A 46 10.93 -4.77 13.62
C GLU A 46 9.65 -4.84 12.76
N LEU A 47 9.40 -6.00 12.15
CA LEU A 47 8.21 -6.21 11.30
C LEU A 47 6.90 -5.95 12.03
N SER A 48 6.80 -6.36 13.30
CA SER A 48 5.62 -6.12 14.12
C SER A 48 5.36 -4.63 14.37
N LEU A 49 6.41 -3.84 14.60
CA LEU A 49 6.29 -2.39 14.80
C LEU A 49 5.90 -1.68 13.49
N PHE A 50 6.45 -2.13 12.37
CA PHE A 50 6.05 -1.59 11.07
C PHE A 50 4.59 -1.95 10.74
N ALA A 51 4.15 -3.16 11.05
CA ALA A 51 2.75 -3.57 10.90
C ALA A 51 1.80 -2.70 11.75
N ASP A 52 2.18 -2.38 12.99
CA ASP A 52 1.43 -1.45 13.85
C ASP A 52 1.41 -0.03 13.26
N THR A 53 2.53 0.43 12.71
CA THR A 53 2.59 1.72 12.00
C THR A 53 1.64 1.73 10.81
N VAL A 54 1.68 0.71 9.94
CA VAL A 54 0.78 0.55 8.80
C VAL A 54 -0.69 0.56 9.25
N LYS A 55 -1.01 -0.19 10.31
CA LYS A 55 -2.35 -0.22 10.88
C LYS A 55 -2.84 1.16 11.31
N GLY A 56 -2.00 1.90 12.01
CA GLY A 56 -2.31 3.24 12.50
C GLY A 56 -2.50 4.26 11.38
N GLU A 57 -1.54 4.33 10.44
CA GLU A 57 -1.55 5.32 9.36
C GLU A 57 -2.70 5.09 8.36
N LEU A 58 -3.08 3.83 8.13
CA LEU A 58 -4.18 3.48 7.24
C LEU A 58 -5.54 3.43 7.96
N ASN A 59 -5.58 3.58 9.28
CA ASN A 59 -6.78 3.36 10.10
C ASN A 59 -7.43 2.00 9.82
N SER A 60 -6.60 0.98 9.57
CA SER A 60 -7.07 -0.37 9.31
C SER A 60 -7.47 -1.06 10.63
N PRO A 61 -8.61 -1.75 10.70
CA PRO A 61 -9.01 -2.46 11.92
C PRO A 61 -8.11 -3.65 12.23
N ALA A 62 -7.48 -4.22 11.19
CA ALA A 62 -6.56 -5.33 11.31
C ALA A 62 -5.51 -5.29 10.21
N VAL A 63 -4.30 -5.71 10.54
CA VAL A 63 -3.20 -5.95 9.61
C VAL A 63 -2.69 -7.36 9.88
N LEU A 64 -2.53 -8.15 8.82
CA LEU A 64 -1.89 -9.46 8.91
C LEU A 64 -0.46 -9.34 8.39
N TYR A 65 0.44 -10.11 8.96
CA TYR A 65 1.83 -10.15 8.48
C TYR A 65 2.44 -11.53 8.67
N SER A 66 3.41 -11.86 7.82
CA SER A 66 4.24 -13.06 7.90
C SER A 66 5.68 -12.71 7.57
N GLY A 67 6.61 -13.43 8.17
CA GLY A 67 8.04 -13.21 8.02
C GLY A 67 8.73 -12.84 9.34
N ASN A 68 10.04 -12.63 9.27
CA ASN A 68 10.86 -12.38 10.45
C ASN A 68 12.07 -11.46 10.20
N LYS A 69 12.12 -10.80 9.04
CA LYS A 69 13.20 -9.86 8.72
C LYS A 69 12.91 -8.49 9.31
N MET A 70 13.98 -7.75 9.60
CA MET A 70 13.88 -6.30 9.80
C MET A 70 13.36 -5.65 8.51
N VAL A 71 12.55 -4.63 8.66
CA VAL A 71 11.95 -3.88 7.55
C VAL A 71 12.81 -2.67 7.25
N LYS A 72 13.28 -2.57 6.02
CA LYS A 72 14.02 -1.41 5.54
C LYS A 72 13.57 -0.98 4.15
N ARG A 73 13.51 -1.91 3.20
CA ARG A 73 13.16 -1.65 1.81
C ARG A 73 11.85 -2.33 1.45
N ILE A 74 10.84 -1.53 1.19
CA ILE A 74 9.46 -1.98 1.02
C ILE A 74 9.04 -1.88 -0.43
N TYR A 75 8.43 -2.94 -0.95
CA TYR A 75 7.65 -2.92 -2.18
C TYR A 75 6.19 -2.68 -1.85
N VAL A 76 5.61 -1.60 -2.36
CA VAL A 76 4.26 -1.15 -2.00
C VAL A 76 3.32 -1.31 -3.19
N VAL A 77 2.24 -2.06 -2.99
CA VAL A 77 1.13 -2.22 -3.95
C VAL A 77 -0.18 -2.26 -3.20
N GLY A 78 -1.00 -1.23 -3.32
CA GLY A 78 -2.37 -1.22 -2.78
C GLY A 78 -3.27 -2.21 -3.53
N GLY A 79 -4.39 -2.55 -2.93
CA GLY A 79 -5.33 -3.51 -3.50
C GLY A 79 -4.81 -4.95 -3.45
N ASP A 80 -4.89 -5.69 -4.56
CA ASP A 80 -4.45 -7.09 -4.64
C ASP A 80 -3.07 -7.20 -5.31
N GLY A 81 -2.03 -7.25 -4.52
CA GLY A 81 -0.63 -7.39 -4.97
C GLY A 81 -0.01 -8.76 -4.75
N LYS A 82 -0.83 -9.79 -4.50
CA LYS A 82 -0.36 -11.15 -4.15
C LYS A 82 0.61 -11.78 -5.17
N ASP A 83 0.47 -11.43 -6.45
CA ASP A 83 1.27 -12.01 -7.54
C ASP A 83 2.62 -11.28 -7.76
N LEU A 84 2.95 -10.30 -6.89
CA LEU A 84 4.15 -9.46 -7.05
C LEU A 84 5.29 -9.79 -6.08
N ILE A 85 5.23 -10.93 -5.39
CA ILE A 85 6.31 -11.38 -4.49
C ILE A 85 7.64 -11.49 -5.22
N ASP A 86 7.67 -12.22 -6.35
CA ASP A 86 8.90 -12.41 -7.14
C ASP A 86 9.47 -11.07 -7.58
N ARG A 87 8.59 -10.13 -7.94
CA ARG A 87 9.02 -8.80 -8.32
C ARG A 87 9.61 -8.04 -7.15
N ALA A 88 8.97 -8.06 -5.98
CA ALA A 88 9.48 -7.45 -4.76
C ALA A 88 10.89 -7.97 -4.41
N ILE A 89 11.08 -9.28 -4.47
CA ILE A 89 12.39 -9.91 -4.25
C ILE A 89 13.42 -9.44 -5.30
N SER A 90 13.05 -9.41 -6.57
CA SER A 90 13.96 -9.06 -7.67
C SER A 90 14.49 -7.63 -7.59
N VAL A 91 13.75 -6.71 -6.95
CA VAL A 91 14.17 -5.33 -6.70
C VAL A 91 14.85 -5.14 -5.35
N GLY A 92 15.09 -6.23 -4.63
CA GLY A 92 15.79 -6.23 -3.34
C GLY A 92 14.95 -5.72 -2.17
N ALA A 93 13.63 -5.79 -2.26
CA ALA A 93 12.78 -5.50 -1.11
C ALA A 93 12.88 -6.63 -0.06
N ASP A 94 12.86 -6.26 1.20
CA ASP A 94 12.74 -7.19 2.32
C ASP A 94 11.27 -7.41 2.73
N THR A 95 10.39 -6.51 2.29
CA THR A 95 8.97 -6.49 2.68
C THR A 95 8.08 -6.14 1.49
N LEU A 96 7.03 -6.94 1.27
CA LEU A 96 5.90 -6.60 0.39
C LEU A 96 4.74 -6.09 1.24
N LEU A 97 4.33 -4.85 1.01
CA LEU A 97 3.11 -4.28 1.58
C LEU A 97 2.01 -4.26 0.52
N THR A 98 0.90 -4.91 0.82
CA THR A 98 -0.26 -4.98 -0.08
C THR A 98 -1.58 -4.89 0.67
N GLY A 99 -2.67 -4.65 -0.05
CA GLY A 99 -4.01 -4.67 0.55
C GLY A 99 -4.55 -6.08 0.75
N ARG A 100 -4.16 -7.02 -0.10
CA ARG A 100 -4.60 -8.42 -0.01
C ARG A 100 -3.50 -9.38 -0.43
N ALA A 101 -3.32 -10.39 0.41
CA ALA A 101 -2.54 -11.56 0.11
C ALA A 101 -3.40 -12.83 0.29
N SER A 102 -2.98 -13.96 -0.26
CA SER A 102 -3.58 -15.25 0.06
C SER A 102 -2.74 -15.97 1.12
N TYR A 103 -3.33 -16.93 1.80
CA TYR A 103 -2.58 -17.79 2.73
C TYR A 103 -1.38 -18.47 2.05
N ASN A 104 -1.58 -18.96 0.82
CA ASN A 104 -0.49 -19.58 0.04
C ASN A 104 0.62 -18.55 -0.26
N THR A 105 0.24 -17.32 -0.64
CA THR A 105 1.19 -16.24 -0.86
C THR A 105 2.04 -15.95 0.38
N SER A 106 1.45 -16.04 1.57
CA SER A 106 2.19 -15.83 2.82
C SER A 106 3.16 -16.97 3.13
N ILE A 107 2.80 -18.23 2.81
CA ILE A 107 3.71 -19.37 2.92
C ILE A 107 4.88 -19.21 1.93
N ASP A 108 4.58 -18.92 0.68
CA ASP A 108 5.59 -18.72 -0.36
C ASP A 108 6.56 -17.60 0.03
N ALA A 109 6.05 -16.47 0.55
CA ALA A 109 6.86 -15.35 1.02
C ALA A 109 7.81 -15.75 2.13
N GLU A 110 7.34 -16.53 3.11
CA GLU A 110 8.16 -17.01 4.21
C GLU A 110 9.28 -17.96 3.72
N GLU A 111 8.95 -18.89 2.81
CA GLU A 111 9.92 -19.80 2.20
C GLU A 111 10.96 -19.06 1.36
N MET A 112 10.54 -18.02 0.63
CA MET A 112 11.42 -17.16 -0.18
C MET A 112 12.19 -16.13 0.66
N GLY A 113 11.87 -16.02 1.94
CA GLY A 113 12.55 -15.14 2.88
C GLY A 113 12.26 -13.66 2.65
N ILE A 114 11.05 -13.29 2.33
CA ILE A 114 10.54 -11.92 2.28
C ILE A 114 9.39 -11.76 3.28
N ASN A 115 9.30 -10.60 3.95
CA ASN A 115 8.14 -10.30 4.76
C ASN A 115 6.95 -9.93 3.86
N ILE A 116 5.75 -10.24 4.32
CA ILE A 116 4.51 -9.76 3.70
C ILE A 116 3.64 -9.08 4.75
N ILE A 117 3.03 -7.95 4.36
CA ILE A 117 2.04 -7.23 5.17
C ILE A 117 0.77 -7.07 4.34
N GLU A 118 -0.34 -7.59 4.85
CA GLU A 118 -1.69 -7.44 4.29
C GLU A 118 -2.46 -6.42 5.14
N ALA A 119 -2.71 -5.23 4.58
CA ALA A 119 -3.27 -4.09 5.30
C ALA A 119 -4.75 -3.82 4.99
N GLY A 120 -5.38 -4.68 4.20
CA GLY A 120 -6.77 -4.55 3.77
C GLY A 120 -6.93 -3.78 2.45
N HIS A 121 -7.68 -4.35 1.52
CA HIS A 121 -7.88 -3.80 0.17
C HIS A 121 -8.44 -2.37 0.23
N PHE A 122 -9.53 -2.18 0.96
CA PHE A 122 -10.16 -0.87 1.13
C PHE A 122 -9.18 0.15 1.75
N TYR A 123 -8.47 -0.24 2.79
CA TYR A 123 -7.61 0.66 3.57
C TYR A 123 -6.37 1.09 2.83
N THR A 124 -5.89 0.29 1.88
CA THR A 124 -4.76 0.65 1.02
C THR A 124 -5.17 1.54 -0.16
N GLU A 125 -6.41 1.45 -0.64
CA GLU A 125 -6.88 2.25 -1.78
C GLU A 125 -7.62 3.53 -1.37
N ASN A 126 -8.41 3.48 -0.30
CA ASN A 126 -9.26 4.61 0.11
C ASN A 126 -8.51 5.93 0.41
N PRO A 127 -7.28 5.94 0.95
CA PRO A 127 -6.56 7.19 1.23
C PRO A 127 -6.40 8.12 0.02
N VAL A 128 -6.32 7.59 -1.20
CA VAL A 128 -6.19 8.40 -2.42
C VAL A 128 -7.42 9.28 -2.68
N VAL A 129 -8.58 8.93 -2.15
CA VAL A 129 -9.84 9.68 -2.36
C VAL A 129 -9.70 11.12 -1.86
N ALA A 130 -9.09 11.31 -0.69
CA ALA A 130 -8.84 12.65 -0.16
C ALA A 130 -7.85 13.46 -1.02
N VAL A 131 -6.84 12.79 -1.58
CA VAL A 131 -5.86 13.40 -2.51
C VAL A 131 -6.55 13.82 -3.81
N LEU A 132 -7.38 12.95 -4.37
CA LEU A 132 -8.16 13.26 -5.58
C LEU A 132 -9.12 14.42 -5.36
N ALA A 133 -9.85 14.43 -4.25
CA ALA A 133 -10.77 15.51 -3.93
C ALA A 133 -10.05 16.87 -3.90
N LYS A 134 -8.88 16.94 -3.27
CA LYS A 134 -8.04 18.15 -3.23
C LYS A 134 -7.56 18.54 -4.63
N LYS A 135 -7.08 17.59 -5.44
CA LYS A 135 -6.63 17.85 -6.82
C LYS A 135 -7.76 18.40 -7.70
N ILE A 136 -8.95 17.79 -7.61
CA ILE A 136 -10.12 18.22 -8.40
C ILE A 136 -10.57 19.63 -7.95
N ALA A 137 -10.69 19.88 -6.66
CA ALA A 137 -11.08 21.19 -6.14
C ALA A 137 -10.10 22.30 -6.57
N ALA A 138 -8.80 22.00 -6.58
CA ALA A 138 -7.77 22.95 -7.04
C ALA A 138 -7.83 23.21 -8.55
N ALA A 139 -8.09 22.16 -9.36
CA ALA A 139 -8.18 22.28 -10.81
C ALA A 139 -9.47 22.96 -11.29
N PHE A 140 -10.55 22.84 -10.53
CA PHE A 140 -11.88 23.34 -10.87
C PHE A 140 -12.50 24.15 -9.72
N PRO A 141 -12.07 25.40 -9.47
CA PRO A 141 -12.53 26.21 -8.31
C PRO A 141 -14.04 26.49 -8.27
N GLY A 142 -14.73 26.33 -9.41
CA GLY A 142 -16.19 26.52 -9.51
C GLY A 142 -16.99 25.25 -9.25
N VAL A 143 -16.32 24.12 -8.96
CA VAL A 143 -16.98 22.82 -8.74
C VAL A 143 -16.93 22.49 -7.25
N GLU A 144 -18.10 22.18 -6.67
CA GLU A 144 -18.17 21.66 -5.31
C GLU A 144 -17.72 20.18 -5.32
N VAL A 145 -16.67 19.85 -4.57
CA VAL A 145 -16.14 18.49 -4.45
C VAL A 145 -16.46 17.95 -3.08
N LYS A 146 -17.16 16.83 -3.03
CA LYS A 146 -17.52 16.13 -1.78
C LYS A 146 -17.03 14.69 -1.81
N ILE A 147 -16.51 14.24 -0.69
CA ILE A 147 -16.22 12.82 -0.45
C ILE A 147 -17.48 12.20 0.15
N SER A 148 -17.87 11.01 -0.32
CA SER A 148 -19.02 10.29 0.21
C SER A 148 -18.79 9.91 1.67
N GLU A 149 -19.74 10.27 2.54
CA GLU A 149 -19.71 9.91 3.95
C GLU A 149 -20.23 8.48 4.22
N THR A 150 -20.87 7.87 3.22
CA THR A 150 -21.44 6.51 3.32
C THR A 150 -20.53 5.45 2.71
N HIS A 151 -19.44 5.86 2.05
CA HIS A 151 -18.48 4.92 1.48
C HIS A 151 -17.60 4.35 2.60
N ALA A 152 -17.68 3.06 2.79
CA ALA A 152 -16.95 2.34 3.83
C ALA A 152 -16.60 0.92 3.36
N ASP A 153 -15.67 0.28 4.06
CA ASP A 153 -15.39 -1.13 3.84
C ASP A 153 -16.65 -1.98 4.04
N CYS A 154 -16.92 -2.88 3.09
CA CYS A 154 -18.02 -3.83 3.17
C CYS A 154 -17.73 -4.97 4.17
N MET A 155 -16.45 -5.22 4.49
CA MET A 155 -16.03 -6.24 5.45
C MET A 155 -16.29 -5.77 6.88
N LYS A 156 -16.61 -6.70 7.76
CA LYS A 156 -16.76 -6.45 9.18
C LYS A 156 -15.70 -7.24 9.95
N TYR A 157 -15.08 -6.56 10.87
CA TYR A 157 -14.04 -7.13 11.74
C TYR A 157 -14.64 -7.37 13.11
N TYR A 158 -14.40 -8.55 13.66
CA TYR A 158 -14.94 -8.97 14.96
C TYR A 158 -13.85 -8.93 16.04
#